data_6edfc8feb5c0b3b90e296316fa7c8750
#
_entry.id   6edfc8feb5c0b3b90e296316fa7c8750
#
_cell.length_a   1.000
_cell.length_b   1.000
_cell.length_c   1.000
_cell.angle_alpha   90.00
_cell.angle_beta   90.00
_cell.angle_gamma   90.00
#
_symmetry.space_group_name_H-M   'P 1'
#
loop_
_entity.id
_entity.type
_entity.pdbx_description
1 polymer ?
#
loop_
_entity_poly.entity_id
_entity_poly.type
_entity_poly.pdbx_seq_one_letter_code
_entity_poly.pdbx_strand_id
1 'polypeptide(L)'
;MKKTVQVLMVDDHPFILQAYKNTLDRYKPEDYHIVETTADSGKTGYEVITGSDTIFDVAFLDISIPTYDEKGIESGIDLAKLLREKMPECKIVLLTMHTEKLKFRFFADTIQPEGLVVKNDLTFEELLIAFEQILEGKNYYSETVQKMMQEEQN
;
A
#
# COMPACT_ATOMS: atom_id res chain seq x y z
N MET A 1 24.53 -10.99 -5.07
CA MET A 1 23.47 -11.45 -4.16
C MET A 1 22.20 -10.63 -4.38
N LYS A 2 21.05 -11.30 -4.42
CA LYS A 2 19.77 -10.61 -4.52
C LYS A 2 19.37 -10.05 -3.17
N LYS A 3 18.81 -8.85 -3.17
CA LYS A 3 18.22 -8.25 -1.99
C LYS A 3 16.77 -8.71 -1.86
N THR A 4 16.41 -9.22 -0.71
CA THR A 4 15.01 -9.62 -0.44
C THR A 4 14.20 -8.43 0.01
N VAL A 5 13.02 -8.24 -0.61
CA VAL A 5 12.06 -7.19 -0.23
C VAL A 5 10.77 -7.89 0.18
N GLN A 6 10.34 -7.65 1.40
CA GLN A 6 9.10 -8.20 1.95
C GLN A 6 7.97 -7.22 1.68
N VAL A 7 6.94 -7.66 0.96
CA VAL A 7 5.82 -6.82 0.55
C VAL A 7 4.52 -7.38 1.09
N LEU A 8 3.74 -6.54 1.75
CA LEU A 8 2.38 -6.86 2.17
C LEU A 8 1.43 -6.23 1.17
N MET A 9 0.44 -7.00 0.70
CA MET A 9 -0.60 -6.49 -0.20
C MET A 9 -1.96 -6.86 0.37
N VAL A 10 -2.80 -5.85 0.62
CA VAL A 10 -4.15 -6.05 1.16
C VAL A 10 -5.17 -5.49 0.18
N ASP A 11 -6.02 -6.37 -0.35
CA ASP A 11 -7.07 -6.02 -1.31
C ASP A 11 -8.08 -7.17 -1.33
N ASP A 12 -9.36 -6.87 -1.39
CA ASP A 12 -10.39 -7.90 -1.40
C ASP A 12 -10.70 -8.46 -2.80
N HIS A 13 -9.87 -8.11 -3.80
CA HIS A 13 -10.00 -8.58 -5.18
C HIS A 13 -8.85 -9.55 -5.51
N PRO A 14 -9.09 -10.88 -5.52
CA PRO A 14 -8.00 -11.85 -5.72
C PRO A 14 -7.25 -11.68 -7.04
N PHE A 15 -7.96 -11.30 -8.11
CA PHE A 15 -7.32 -11.10 -9.42
C PHE A 15 -6.36 -9.90 -9.40
N ILE A 16 -6.71 -8.85 -8.65
CA ILE A 16 -5.85 -7.68 -8.50
C ILE A 16 -4.59 -8.06 -7.72
N LEU A 17 -4.74 -8.79 -6.63
CA LEU A 17 -3.59 -9.27 -5.85
C LEU A 17 -2.63 -10.08 -6.70
N GLN A 18 -3.17 -11.00 -7.51
CA GLN A 18 -2.35 -11.84 -8.39
C GLN A 18 -1.64 -11.01 -9.45
N ALA A 19 -2.35 -10.02 -10.04
CA ALA A 19 -1.76 -9.15 -11.04
C ALA A 19 -0.62 -8.30 -10.47
N TYR A 20 -0.81 -7.75 -9.27
CA TYR A 20 0.24 -6.98 -8.60
C TYR A 20 1.45 -7.84 -8.29
N LYS A 21 1.22 -9.04 -7.76
CA LYS A 21 2.28 -10.00 -7.47
C LYS A 21 3.10 -10.29 -8.72
N ASN A 22 2.42 -10.66 -9.81
CA ASN A 22 3.08 -10.98 -11.08
C ASN A 22 3.89 -9.79 -11.61
N THR A 23 3.38 -8.58 -11.45
CA THR A 23 4.05 -7.38 -11.90
C THR A 23 5.30 -7.09 -11.06
N LEU A 24 5.19 -7.17 -9.74
CA LEU A 24 6.33 -6.91 -8.85
C LEU A 24 7.44 -7.95 -9.03
N ASP A 25 7.09 -9.19 -9.35
CA ASP A 25 8.09 -10.23 -9.60
C ASP A 25 8.98 -9.92 -10.81
N ARG A 26 8.55 -9.00 -11.67
CA ARG A 26 9.32 -8.55 -12.84
C ARG A 26 10.25 -7.37 -12.52
N TYR A 27 10.19 -6.83 -11.30
CA TYR A 27 11.03 -5.71 -10.93
C TYR A 27 12.47 -6.19 -10.71
N LYS A 28 13.36 -5.87 -11.64
CA LYS A 28 14.79 -6.18 -11.56
C LYS A 28 15.08 -7.54 -10.90
N PRO A 29 14.57 -8.65 -11.49
CA PRO A 29 14.63 -9.97 -10.83
C PRO A 29 16.05 -10.48 -10.64
N GLU A 30 17.03 -9.89 -11.31
CA GLU A 30 18.44 -10.21 -11.12
C GLU A 30 19.01 -9.60 -9.84
N ASP A 31 18.41 -8.50 -9.38
CA ASP A 31 18.89 -7.73 -8.22
C ASP A 31 18.02 -7.95 -6.98
N TYR A 32 16.75 -8.29 -7.17
CA TYR A 32 15.78 -8.38 -6.08
C TYR A 32 15.02 -9.69 -6.07
N HIS A 33 14.77 -10.18 -4.87
CA HIS A 33 13.87 -11.28 -4.62
C HIS A 33 12.67 -10.69 -3.84
N ILE A 34 11.51 -10.60 -4.51
CA ILE A 34 10.32 -10.01 -3.93
C ILE A 34 9.49 -11.13 -3.29
N VAL A 35 9.20 -11.00 -2.01
CA VAL A 35 8.38 -11.96 -1.26
C VAL A 35 7.08 -11.26 -0.88
N GLU A 36 5.97 -11.70 -1.47
CA GLU A 36 4.66 -11.10 -1.23
C GLU A 36 3.87 -11.91 -0.21
N THR A 37 3.27 -11.21 0.73
CA THR A 37 2.26 -11.73 1.64
C THR A 37 0.97 -11.00 1.35
N THR A 38 -0.13 -11.74 1.14
CA THR A 38 -1.41 -11.13 0.78
C THR A 38 -2.44 -11.32 1.87
N ALA A 39 -3.39 -10.38 1.95
CA ALA A 39 -4.55 -10.45 2.82
C ALA A 39 -5.74 -9.85 2.07
N ASP A 40 -6.94 -10.30 2.38
CA ASP A 40 -8.15 -9.93 1.62
C ASP A 40 -9.19 -9.17 2.44
N SER A 41 -8.89 -8.86 3.69
CA SER A 41 -9.86 -8.20 4.56
C SER A 41 -9.15 -7.51 5.72
N GLY A 42 -9.92 -6.73 6.48
CA GLY A 42 -9.42 -6.15 7.73
C GLY A 42 -8.99 -7.22 8.72
N LYS A 43 -9.75 -8.33 8.79
CA LYS A 43 -9.42 -9.42 9.69
C LYS A 43 -8.11 -10.10 9.32
N THR A 44 -7.98 -10.54 8.07
CA THR A 44 -6.76 -11.23 7.63
C THR A 44 -5.56 -10.29 7.64
N GLY A 45 -5.75 -9.02 7.28
CA GLY A 45 -4.69 -8.02 7.38
C GLY A 45 -4.23 -7.82 8.81
N TYR A 46 -5.15 -7.70 9.74
CA TYR A 46 -4.83 -7.58 11.17
C TYR A 46 -4.04 -8.79 11.65
N GLU A 47 -4.50 -10.00 11.31
CA GLU A 47 -3.85 -11.24 11.73
C GLU A 47 -2.43 -11.34 11.18
N VAL A 48 -2.23 -10.96 9.92
CA VAL A 48 -0.90 -10.97 9.30
C VAL A 48 0.03 -9.99 10.00
N ILE A 49 -0.42 -8.76 10.21
CA ILE A 49 0.43 -7.72 10.80
C ILE A 49 0.80 -8.05 12.24
N THR A 50 -0.15 -8.53 13.03
CA THR A 50 0.08 -8.79 14.45
C THR A 50 0.73 -10.14 14.72
N GLY A 51 0.53 -11.12 13.83
CA GLY A 51 1.03 -12.49 14.03
C GLY A 51 2.31 -12.83 13.27
N SER A 52 2.81 -11.92 12.45
CA SER A 52 3.97 -12.20 11.60
C SER A 52 5.28 -11.88 12.32
N ASP A 53 6.26 -12.77 12.17
CA ASP A 53 7.64 -12.49 12.56
C ASP A 53 8.37 -11.69 11.47
N THR A 54 7.77 -11.59 10.29
CA THR A 54 8.32 -10.86 9.16
C THR A 54 8.06 -9.36 9.33
N ILE A 55 9.10 -8.56 9.10
CA ILE A 55 8.97 -7.10 9.01
C ILE A 55 8.82 -6.77 7.53
N PHE A 56 7.71 -6.13 7.17
CA PHE A 56 7.46 -5.75 5.79
C PHE A 56 8.22 -4.47 5.43
N ASP A 57 8.83 -4.47 4.26
CA ASP A 57 9.53 -3.29 3.74
C ASP A 57 8.56 -2.32 3.09
N VAL A 58 7.56 -2.85 2.40
CA VAL A 58 6.53 -2.07 1.68
C VAL A 58 5.18 -2.72 1.88
N ALA A 59 4.15 -1.91 2.08
CA ALA A 59 2.76 -2.39 2.15
C ALA A 59 1.89 -1.61 1.18
N PHE A 60 1.15 -2.32 0.34
CA PHE A 60 0.11 -1.77 -0.53
C PHE A 60 -1.23 -2.10 0.09
N LEU A 61 -1.96 -1.08 0.52
CA LEU A 61 -3.20 -1.25 1.27
C LEU A 61 -4.37 -0.59 0.54
N ASP A 62 -5.36 -1.40 0.14
CA ASP A 62 -6.62 -0.88 -0.35
C ASP A 62 -7.36 -0.26 0.85
N ILE A 63 -7.85 0.96 0.68
CA ILE A 63 -8.60 1.65 1.72
C ILE A 63 -9.95 0.94 1.96
N SER A 64 -10.61 0.49 0.88
CA SER A 64 -11.93 -0.15 0.97
C SER A 64 -11.81 -1.66 1.07
N ILE A 65 -11.80 -2.17 2.28
CA ILE A 65 -11.71 -3.61 2.57
C ILE A 65 -12.80 -4.01 3.56
N PRO A 66 -13.19 -5.30 3.60
CA PRO A 66 -14.14 -5.77 4.63
C PRO A 66 -13.62 -5.47 6.03
N THR A 67 -14.54 -5.04 6.90
CA THR A 67 -14.21 -4.58 8.25
C THR A 67 -13.89 -5.73 9.20
N TYR A 68 -13.19 -5.40 10.29
CA TYR A 68 -12.99 -6.32 11.41
C TYR A 68 -13.36 -5.55 12.68
N ASP A 69 -14.65 -5.54 12.99
CA ASP A 69 -15.22 -4.69 14.04
C ASP A 69 -14.68 -5.03 15.42
N GLU A 70 -14.40 -6.30 15.70
CA GLU A 70 -13.85 -6.74 16.99
C GLU A 70 -12.54 -6.05 17.34
N LYS A 71 -11.77 -5.64 16.32
CA LYS A 71 -10.46 -5.01 16.51
C LYS A 71 -10.44 -3.56 16.03
N GLY A 72 -11.61 -3.00 15.70
CA GLY A 72 -11.70 -1.60 15.29
C GLY A 72 -11.13 -1.31 13.91
N ILE A 73 -11.04 -2.31 13.04
CA ILE A 73 -10.55 -2.12 11.66
C ILE A 73 -11.74 -1.82 10.76
N GLU A 74 -11.90 -0.56 10.40
CA GLU A 74 -12.99 -0.11 9.54
C GLU A 74 -12.57 0.04 8.07
N SER A 75 -11.27 0.18 7.82
CA SER A 75 -10.72 0.37 6.48
C SER A 75 -9.23 0.06 6.46
N GLY A 76 -8.63 0.15 5.27
CA GLY A 76 -7.18 0.02 5.11
C GLY A 76 -6.40 1.10 5.86
N ILE A 77 -7.04 2.22 6.18
CA ILE A 77 -6.41 3.28 6.98
C ILE A 77 -6.08 2.77 8.38
N ASP A 78 -6.97 1.98 8.98
CA ASP A 78 -6.71 1.41 10.31
C ASP A 78 -5.58 0.39 10.27
N LEU A 79 -5.46 -0.37 9.18
CA LEU A 79 -4.31 -1.25 8.99
C LEU A 79 -3.02 -0.45 8.85
N ALA A 80 -3.06 0.68 8.16
CA ALA A 80 -1.90 1.56 8.04
C ALA A 80 -1.45 2.10 9.39
N LYS A 81 -2.39 2.50 10.23
CA LYS A 81 -2.08 2.94 11.60
C LYS A 81 -1.43 1.83 12.40
N LEU A 82 -1.94 0.61 12.28
CA LEU A 82 -1.39 -0.56 12.95
C LEU A 82 0.04 -0.83 12.48
N LEU A 83 0.30 -0.73 11.18
CA LEU A 83 1.64 -0.89 10.63
C LEU A 83 2.60 0.18 11.17
N ARG A 84 2.16 1.43 11.24
CA ARG A 84 3.01 2.50 11.81
C ARG A 84 3.40 2.19 13.25
N GLU A 85 2.50 1.58 14.01
CA GLU A 85 2.75 1.21 15.39
C GLU A 85 3.69 0.00 15.51
N LYS A 86 3.44 -1.05 14.71
CA LYS A 86 4.16 -2.32 14.81
C LYS A 86 5.44 -2.36 13.98
N MET A 87 5.45 -1.68 12.84
CA MET A 87 6.55 -1.72 11.86
C MET A 87 6.79 -0.32 11.34
N PRO A 88 7.35 0.61 12.16
CA PRO A 88 7.45 2.02 11.79
C PRO A 88 8.29 2.29 10.56
N GLU A 89 9.19 1.39 10.18
CA GLU A 89 10.03 1.55 9.00
C GLU A 89 9.37 1.07 7.71
N CYS A 90 8.19 0.43 7.79
CA CYS A 90 7.48 -0.05 6.62
C CYS A 90 6.97 1.13 5.79
N LYS A 91 7.26 1.12 4.49
CA LYS A 91 6.74 2.13 3.55
C LYS A 91 5.31 1.76 3.19
N ILE A 92 4.39 2.72 3.31
CA ILE A 92 2.96 2.47 3.10
C ILE A 92 2.47 3.19 1.85
N VAL A 93 1.84 2.44 0.96
CA VAL A 93 1.15 2.95 -0.22
C VAL A 93 -0.34 2.66 -0.06
N LEU A 94 -1.16 3.70 0.00
CA LEU A 94 -2.61 3.56 0.08
C LEU A 94 -3.21 3.59 -1.32
N LEU A 95 -4.14 2.68 -1.57
CA LEU A 95 -4.82 2.54 -2.86
C LEU A 95 -6.31 2.79 -2.67
N THR A 96 -6.91 3.56 -3.57
CA THR A 96 -8.34 3.85 -3.50
C THR A 96 -8.98 3.90 -4.88
N MET A 97 -10.25 3.48 -4.96
CA MET A 97 -11.09 3.65 -6.15
C MET A 97 -11.88 4.96 -6.12
N HIS A 98 -12.02 5.57 -4.95
CA HIS A 98 -12.94 6.69 -4.73
C HIS A 98 -12.19 7.95 -4.38
N THR A 99 -12.20 8.93 -5.31
CA THR A 99 -11.49 10.20 -5.12
C THR A 99 -12.25 11.18 -4.24
N GLU A 100 -13.58 11.12 -4.23
CA GLU A 100 -14.42 12.07 -3.51
C GLU A 100 -14.28 11.99 -1.99
N LYS A 101 -13.73 10.89 -1.49
CA LYS A 101 -13.53 10.70 -0.04
C LYS A 101 -12.11 10.98 0.41
N LEU A 102 -11.23 11.36 -0.53
CA LEU A 102 -9.83 11.64 -0.19
C LEU A 102 -9.72 13.00 0.50
N LYS A 103 -9.12 12.99 1.68
CA LYS A 103 -8.80 14.19 2.45
C LYS A 103 -7.31 14.16 2.73
N PHE A 104 -6.53 14.84 1.90
CA PHE A 104 -5.08 14.77 1.95
C PHE A 104 -4.51 15.22 3.29
N ARG A 105 -5.08 16.25 3.88
CA ARG A 105 -4.63 16.73 5.18
C ARG A 105 -4.76 15.64 6.24
N PHE A 106 -5.86 14.89 6.19
CA PHE A 106 -6.07 13.79 7.12
C PHE A 106 -4.96 12.74 6.99
N PHE A 107 -4.65 12.34 5.75
CA PHE A 107 -3.60 11.35 5.50
C PHE A 107 -2.22 11.88 5.90
N ALA A 108 -1.94 13.14 5.54
CA ALA A 108 -0.66 13.75 5.86
C ALA A 108 -0.44 13.87 7.37
N ASP A 109 -1.48 14.24 8.11
CA ASP A 109 -1.37 14.45 9.55
C ASP A 109 -1.42 13.16 10.37
N THR A 110 -2.09 12.11 9.85
CA THR A 110 -2.36 10.90 10.61
C THR A 110 -1.41 9.75 10.29
N ILE A 111 -1.22 9.46 8.98
CA ILE A 111 -0.47 8.28 8.54
C ILE A 111 0.84 8.66 7.88
N GLN A 112 0.84 9.76 7.11
CA GLN A 112 1.96 10.19 6.29
C GLN A 112 2.42 9.05 5.37
N PRO A 113 1.52 8.53 4.49
CA PRO A 113 1.89 7.42 3.62
C PRO A 113 2.97 7.88 2.63
N GLU A 114 3.86 6.98 2.27
CA GLU A 114 4.87 7.22 1.25
C GLU A 114 4.25 7.25 -0.14
N GLY A 115 3.10 6.60 -0.32
CA GLY A 115 2.37 6.64 -1.59
C GLY A 115 0.88 6.73 -1.40
N LEU A 116 0.23 7.40 -2.36
CA LEU A 116 -1.23 7.49 -2.43
C LEU A 116 -1.62 7.39 -3.90
N VAL A 117 -2.44 6.40 -4.24
CA VAL A 117 -2.72 6.03 -5.62
C VAL A 117 -4.21 5.82 -5.81
N VAL A 118 -4.76 6.44 -6.86
CA VAL A 118 -6.10 6.11 -7.34
C VAL A 118 -5.94 4.91 -8.27
N LYS A 119 -6.63 3.81 -7.97
CA LYS A 119 -6.45 2.54 -8.69
C LYS A 119 -6.62 2.66 -10.20
N ASN A 120 -7.52 3.55 -10.66
CA ASN A 120 -7.73 3.76 -12.10
C ASN A 120 -6.51 4.35 -12.81
N ASP A 121 -5.61 5.00 -12.08
CA ASP A 121 -4.36 5.53 -12.65
C ASP A 121 -3.29 4.46 -12.78
N LEU A 122 -3.48 3.30 -12.15
CA LEU A 122 -2.42 2.32 -11.97
C LEU A 122 -2.38 1.32 -13.12
N THR A 123 -1.40 1.48 -14.01
CA THR A 123 -1.04 0.48 -15.00
C THR A 123 0.07 -0.40 -14.42
N PHE A 124 0.42 -1.49 -15.11
CA PHE A 124 1.55 -2.32 -14.69
C PHE A 124 2.86 -1.51 -14.66
N GLU A 125 3.04 -0.65 -15.66
CA GLU A 125 4.23 0.21 -15.72
C GLU A 125 4.27 1.20 -14.55
N GLU A 126 3.12 1.81 -14.23
CA GLU A 126 3.03 2.75 -13.11
C GLU A 126 3.27 2.05 -11.78
N LEU A 127 2.83 0.80 -11.63
CA LEU A 127 3.10 0.04 -10.41
C LEU A 127 4.61 -0.16 -10.22
N LEU A 128 5.33 -0.49 -11.29
CA LEU A 128 6.79 -0.66 -11.22
C LEU A 128 7.49 0.65 -10.89
N ILE A 129 7.05 1.76 -11.50
CA ILE A 129 7.59 3.09 -11.22
C ILE A 129 7.35 3.46 -9.75
N ALA A 130 6.14 3.25 -9.27
CA ALA A 130 5.79 3.53 -7.88
C ALA A 130 6.66 2.71 -6.92
N PHE A 131 6.80 1.43 -7.19
CA PHE A 131 7.60 0.53 -6.36
C PHE A 131 9.07 0.98 -6.30
N GLU A 132 9.64 1.32 -7.45
CA GLU A 132 11.02 1.81 -7.51
C GLU A 132 11.21 3.08 -6.71
N GLN A 133 10.31 4.05 -6.86
CA GLN A 133 10.42 5.31 -6.10
C GLN A 133 10.31 5.07 -4.60
N ILE A 134 9.39 4.21 -4.18
CA ILE A 134 9.22 3.87 -2.77
C ILE A 134 10.49 3.20 -2.21
N LEU A 135 11.09 2.26 -2.96
CA LEU A 135 12.33 1.61 -2.55
C LEU A 135 13.50 2.59 -2.45
N GLU A 136 13.49 3.64 -3.27
CA GLU A 136 14.52 4.69 -3.23
C GLU A 136 14.30 5.71 -2.11
N GLY A 137 13.26 5.54 -1.31
CA GLY A 137 12.93 6.46 -0.23
C GLY A 137 12.18 7.69 -0.66
N LYS A 138 11.63 7.70 -1.86
CA LYS A 138 10.84 8.80 -2.40
C LYS A 138 9.36 8.55 -2.18
N ASN A 139 8.56 9.61 -2.22
CA ASN A 139 7.10 9.50 -2.20
C ASN A 139 6.59 9.30 -3.62
N TYR A 140 5.43 8.63 -3.73
CA TYR A 140 4.77 8.46 -5.01
C TYR A 140 3.28 8.81 -4.91
N TYR A 141 2.82 9.69 -5.80
CA TYR A 141 1.41 10.05 -5.91
C TYR A 141 0.96 9.87 -7.34
N SER A 142 -0.17 9.16 -7.56
CA SER A 142 -0.67 8.95 -8.91
C SER A 142 -1.14 10.28 -9.52
N GLU A 143 -1.34 10.30 -10.85
CA GLU A 143 -1.69 11.53 -11.58
C GLU A 143 -2.92 12.21 -11.00
N THR A 144 -4.01 11.45 -10.76
CA THR A 144 -5.23 12.02 -10.18
C THR A 144 -4.97 12.61 -8.80
N VAL A 145 -4.17 11.95 -7.97
CA VAL A 145 -3.80 12.44 -6.64
C VAL A 145 -3.04 13.75 -6.74
N GLN A 146 -2.07 13.83 -7.66
CA GLN A 146 -1.29 15.06 -7.86
C GLN A 146 -2.17 16.24 -8.23
N LYS A 147 -3.15 16.02 -9.11
CA LYS A 147 -4.10 17.07 -9.49
C LYS A 147 -4.94 17.54 -8.31
N MET A 148 -5.42 16.60 -7.50
CA MET A 148 -6.21 16.94 -6.32
C MET A 148 -5.39 17.71 -5.28
N MET A 149 -4.14 17.35 -5.09
CA MET A 149 -3.24 18.08 -4.18
C MET A 149 -3.03 19.51 -4.64
N GLN A 150 -2.89 19.74 -5.94
CA GLN A 150 -2.76 21.09 -6.50
C GLN A 150 -4.02 21.91 -6.26
N GLU A 151 -5.20 21.32 -6.43
CA GLU A 151 -6.48 21.98 -6.20
C GLU A 151 -6.64 22.41 -4.74
N GLU A 152 -6.20 21.60 -3.78
CA GLU A 152 -6.26 21.93 -2.37
C GLU A 152 -5.32 23.07 -1.97
N GLN A 153 -4.24 23.30 -2.73
CA GLN A 153 -3.30 24.38 -2.47
C GLN A 153 -3.80 25.73 -2.99
N ASN A 154 -4.79 25.74 -3.85
CA ASN A 154 -5.40 26.95 -4.41
C ASN A 154 -6.68 27.34 -3.61
#